data_789793d6f382be081928d60171172d0d
#
_entry.id   789793d6f382be081928d60171172d0d
#
_cell.length_a   1.000
_cell.length_b   1.000
_cell.length_c   1.000
_cell.angle_alpha   90.00
_cell.angle_beta   90.00
_cell.angle_gamma   90.00
#
_symmetry.space_group_name_H-M   'P 1'
#
loop_
_entity.id
_entity.type
_entity.pdbx_description
1 polymer ?
#
loop_
_entity_poly.entity_id
_entity_poly.type
_entity_poly.pdbx_seq_one_letter_code
_entity_poly.pdbx_strand_id
1 'polypeptide(L)'
;VVAQPIDLADLLAEAHHPAAGAVVLFSGEVRASNNGRDVTFLEYEAHVPLAEKMIPEILAEAKERWGLTVAVAQHRIGRVEIGETAVVVITASAHRSEAYAANRHIIDRIKHEAPIWKCEHYADGTSEWGNNCNPG
;
A
#
# COMPACT_ATOMS: atom_id res chain seq x y z
N VAL A 1 7.25 -6.64 1.70
CA VAL A 1 6.55 -6.76 2.98
C VAL A 1 7.53 -6.45 4.11
N VAL A 2 7.15 -5.58 5.02
CA VAL A 2 8.01 -5.15 6.13
C VAL A 2 7.27 -5.28 7.46
N ALA A 3 8.00 -5.54 8.53
CA ALA A 3 7.42 -5.69 9.87
C ALA A 3 7.62 -4.43 10.75
N GLN A 4 8.40 -3.46 10.27
CA GLN A 4 8.67 -2.20 10.96
C GLN A 4 7.95 -1.03 10.28
N PRO A 5 7.87 0.14 10.92
CA PRO A 5 7.26 1.32 10.32
C PRO A 5 7.84 1.66 8.95
N ILE A 6 6.96 2.02 8.01
CA ILE A 6 7.36 2.42 6.66
C ILE A 6 7.89 3.85 6.71
N ASP A 7 9.10 4.06 6.19
CA ASP A 7 9.71 5.39 6.10
C ASP A 7 9.38 6.02 4.74
N LEU A 8 8.31 6.83 4.71
CA LEU A 8 7.85 7.47 3.47
C LEU A 8 8.89 8.43 2.91
N ALA A 9 9.60 9.16 3.77
CA ALA A 9 10.59 10.14 3.34
C ALA A 9 11.76 9.47 2.61
N ASP A 10 12.27 8.35 3.14
CA ASP A 10 13.35 7.60 2.51
C ASP A 10 12.93 7.04 1.15
N LEU A 11 11.73 6.45 1.08
CA LEU A 11 11.21 5.90 -0.17
C LEU A 11 11.00 6.99 -1.22
N LEU A 12 10.46 8.13 -0.81
CA LEU A 12 10.21 9.24 -1.73
C LEU A 12 11.53 9.84 -2.23
N ALA A 13 12.55 9.92 -1.38
CA ALA A 13 13.86 10.46 -1.77
C ALA A 13 14.51 9.65 -2.90
N GLU A 14 14.24 8.35 -2.98
CA GLU A 14 14.77 7.47 -4.01
C GLU A 14 13.90 7.42 -5.28
N ALA A 15 12.75 8.09 -5.28
CA ALA A 15 11.77 8.02 -6.38
C ALA A 15 12.02 9.07 -7.48
N HIS A 16 13.03 9.90 -7.34
CA HIS A 16 13.32 10.94 -8.33
C HIS A 16 14.14 10.39 -9.50
N HIS A 17 13.81 10.84 -10.71
CA HIS A 17 14.48 10.40 -11.92
C HIS A 17 14.51 11.56 -12.93
N PRO A 18 15.63 11.76 -13.67
CA PRO A 18 15.73 12.87 -14.63
C PRO A 18 14.66 12.86 -15.72
N ALA A 19 14.15 11.68 -16.07
CA ALA A 19 13.10 11.54 -17.10
C ALA A 19 11.69 11.69 -16.55
N ALA A 20 11.51 11.83 -15.23
CA ALA A 20 10.18 11.94 -14.60
C ALA A 20 9.78 13.40 -14.42
N GLY A 21 8.60 13.73 -14.92
CA GLY A 21 7.94 15.01 -14.66
C GLY A 21 6.91 14.92 -13.55
N ALA A 22 6.55 13.70 -13.12
CA ALA A 22 5.52 13.47 -12.10
C ALA A 22 5.92 12.32 -11.19
N VAL A 23 5.73 12.52 -9.90
CA VAL A 23 5.86 11.49 -8.86
C VAL A 23 4.57 11.47 -8.06
N VAL A 24 3.96 10.29 -7.92
CA VAL A 24 2.74 10.10 -7.14
C VAL A 24 3.03 9.12 -6.01
N LEU A 25 2.76 9.55 -4.78
CA LEU A 25 2.85 8.69 -3.60
C LEU A 25 1.45 8.52 -3.01
N PHE A 26 1.04 7.27 -2.88
CA PHE A 26 -0.16 6.91 -2.13
C PHE A 26 0.27 6.28 -0.81
N SER A 27 -0.30 6.75 0.30
CA SER A 27 -0.13 6.16 1.62
C SER A 27 -1.49 5.71 2.13
N GLY A 28 -1.67 4.40 2.30
CA GLY A 28 -2.85 3.86 2.97
C GLY A 28 -2.61 3.86 4.47
N GLU A 29 -3.42 4.64 5.20
CA GLU A 29 -3.24 4.86 6.63
C GLU A 29 -4.39 4.27 7.44
N VAL A 30 -4.11 3.93 8.69
CA VAL A 30 -5.12 3.37 9.58
C VAL A 30 -6.04 4.47 10.10
N ARG A 31 -7.36 4.31 9.85
CA ARG A 31 -8.38 5.26 10.29
C ARG A 31 -8.90 4.91 11.67
N ALA A 32 -9.34 5.93 12.42
CA ALA A 32 -9.92 5.77 13.76
C ALA A 32 -11.34 5.19 13.75
N SER A 33 -11.96 5.02 12.58
CA SER A 33 -13.32 4.48 12.47
C SER A 33 -13.52 3.68 11.20
N ASN A 34 -14.41 2.68 11.26
CA ASN A 34 -14.84 1.91 10.10
C ASN A 34 -16.29 1.47 10.31
N ASN A 35 -17.16 1.77 9.33
CA ASN A 35 -18.60 1.43 9.38
C ASN A 35 -19.29 1.90 10.68
N GLY A 36 -18.94 3.10 11.16
CA GLY A 36 -19.51 3.68 12.38
C GLY A 36 -18.96 3.09 13.68
N ARG A 37 -17.95 2.22 13.63
CA ARG A 37 -17.29 1.65 14.80
C ARG A 37 -15.93 2.30 15.03
N ASP A 38 -15.61 2.56 16.30
CA ASP A 38 -14.32 3.10 16.69
C ASP A 38 -13.24 2.01 16.64
N VAL A 39 -12.21 2.26 15.83
CA VAL A 39 -11.05 1.38 15.66
C VAL A 39 -9.90 1.90 16.53
N THR A 40 -9.23 1.01 17.25
CA THR A 40 -8.07 1.36 18.08
C THR A 40 -6.75 1.09 17.38
N PHE A 41 -6.66 0.01 16.64
CA PHE A 41 -5.52 -0.33 15.78
C PHE A 41 -5.90 -1.44 14.81
N LEU A 42 -5.05 -1.67 13.82
CA LEU A 42 -5.15 -2.82 12.92
C LEU A 42 -3.97 -3.76 13.11
N GLU A 43 -4.18 -5.04 12.81
CA GLU A 43 -3.10 -6.00 12.64
C GLU A 43 -3.17 -6.56 11.24
N TYR A 44 -2.02 -6.67 10.58
CA TYR A 44 -1.92 -7.29 9.26
C TYR A 44 -1.14 -8.58 9.33
N GLU A 45 -1.63 -9.59 8.62
CA GLU A 45 -0.91 -10.84 8.39
C GLU A 45 -0.80 -11.09 6.89
N ALA A 46 0.24 -11.78 6.48
CA ALA A 46 0.47 -12.10 5.08
C ALA A 46 1.10 -13.48 4.93
N HIS A 47 0.81 -14.13 3.80
CA HIS A 47 1.65 -15.21 3.32
C HIS A 47 2.86 -14.57 2.65
N VAL A 48 3.92 -14.35 3.43
CA VAL A 48 5.04 -13.50 3.02
C VAL A 48 5.73 -13.97 1.74
N PRO A 49 6.11 -15.26 1.57
CA PRO A 49 6.75 -15.68 0.32
C PRO A 49 5.92 -15.41 -0.93
N LEU A 50 4.61 -15.63 -0.85
CA LEU A 50 3.72 -15.38 -2.01
C LEU A 50 3.51 -13.89 -2.25
N ALA A 51 3.32 -13.09 -1.20
CA ALA A 51 3.21 -11.64 -1.32
C ALA A 51 4.48 -11.03 -1.92
N GLU A 52 5.64 -11.48 -1.47
CA GLU A 52 6.95 -11.03 -1.98
C GLU A 52 7.18 -11.41 -3.45
N LYS A 53 6.48 -12.41 -3.95
CA LYS A 53 6.49 -12.77 -5.37
C LYS A 53 5.49 -11.94 -6.17
N MET A 54 4.28 -11.77 -5.67
CA MET A 54 3.18 -11.13 -6.39
C MET A 54 3.36 -9.62 -6.52
N ILE A 55 3.81 -8.96 -5.47
CA ILE A 55 3.96 -7.49 -5.49
C ILE A 55 4.97 -7.05 -6.55
N PRO A 56 6.18 -7.62 -6.64
CA PRO A 56 7.10 -7.28 -7.73
C PRO A 56 6.54 -7.54 -9.13
N GLU A 57 5.75 -8.60 -9.31
CA GLU A 57 5.10 -8.90 -10.59
C GLU A 57 4.07 -7.82 -10.97
N ILE A 58 3.29 -7.37 -10.00
CA ILE A 58 2.33 -6.27 -10.20
C ILE A 58 3.06 -4.99 -10.59
N LEU A 59 4.15 -4.67 -9.90
CA LEU A 59 4.96 -3.48 -10.19
C LEU A 59 5.59 -3.54 -11.59
N ALA A 60 6.12 -4.69 -11.97
CA ALA A 60 6.76 -4.87 -13.28
C ALA A 60 5.74 -4.72 -14.42
N GLU A 61 4.55 -5.30 -14.28
CA GLU A 61 3.48 -5.17 -15.27
C GLU A 61 3.05 -3.71 -15.42
N ALA A 62 2.86 -3.00 -14.31
CA ALA A 62 2.47 -1.59 -14.34
C ALA A 62 3.57 -0.71 -14.95
N LYS A 63 4.82 -0.99 -14.60
CA LYS A 63 5.97 -0.25 -15.13
C LYS A 63 6.05 -0.35 -16.65
N GLU A 64 5.83 -1.52 -17.19
CA GLU A 64 5.80 -1.74 -18.64
C GLU A 64 4.59 -1.07 -19.29
N ARG A 65 3.40 -1.27 -18.72
CA ARG A 65 2.14 -0.78 -19.28
C ARG A 65 2.08 0.75 -19.39
N TRP A 66 2.58 1.47 -18.39
CA TRP A 66 2.52 2.93 -18.35
C TRP A 66 3.86 3.64 -18.58
N GLY A 67 4.92 2.89 -18.86
CA GLY A 67 6.24 3.48 -19.10
C GLY A 67 6.77 4.22 -17.88
N LEU A 68 6.64 3.61 -16.69
CA LEU A 68 7.08 4.26 -15.45
C LEU A 68 8.59 4.27 -15.34
N THR A 69 9.14 5.36 -14.81
CA THR A 69 10.56 5.44 -14.42
C THR A 69 10.78 4.80 -13.05
N VAL A 70 9.78 4.86 -12.17
CA VAL A 70 9.82 4.26 -10.83
C VAL A 70 8.49 3.59 -10.54
N ALA A 71 8.54 2.41 -9.95
CA ALA A 71 7.38 1.72 -9.38
C ALA A 71 7.83 1.00 -8.10
N VAL A 72 7.34 1.46 -6.96
CA VAL A 72 7.71 0.94 -5.64
C VAL A 72 6.44 0.71 -4.84
N ALA A 73 6.41 -0.38 -4.07
CA ALA A 73 5.35 -0.62 -3.09
C ALA A 73 5.92 -1.35 -1.89
N GLN A 74 5.42 -1.01 -0.71
CA GLN A 74 5.67 -1.74 0.52
C GLN A 74 4.36 -1.92 1.27
N HIS A 75 4.18 -3.08 1.89
CA HIS A 75 3.07 -3.35 2.80
C HIS A 75 3.63 -3.77 4.15
N ARG A 76 3.13 -3.14 5.22
CA ARG A 76 3.51 -3.46 6.59
C ARG A 76 2.68 -4.62 7.12
N ILE A 77 3.27 -5.50 7.89
CA ILE A 77 2.59 -6.55 8.66
C ILE A 77 2.78 -6.31 10.15
N GLY A 78 1.95 -6.97 10.96
CA GLY A 78 1.90 -6.77 12.39
C GLY A 78 0.98 -5.62 12.77
N ARG A 79 1.18 -5.10 13.97
CA ARG A 79 0.34 -4.04 14.51
C ARG A 79 0.67 -2.68 13.88
N VAL A 80 -0.38 -1.98 13.44
CA VAL A 80 -0.30 -0.64 12.86
C VAL A 80 -1.26 0.27 13.62
N GLU A 81 -0.75 1.38 14.13
CA GLU A 81 -1.54 2.32 14.93
C GLU A 81 -2.31 3.30 14.04
N ILE A 82 -3.32 3.95 14.63
CA ILE A 82 -4.08 5.01 13.96
C ILE A 82 -3.13 6.08 13.40
N GLY A 83 -3.33 6.44 12.14
CA GLY A 83 -2.50 7.45 11.46
C GLY A 83 -1.19 6.94 10.89
N GLU A 84 -0.81 5.70 11.19
CA GLU A 84 0.40 5.10 10.62
C GLU A 84 0.14 4.51 9.23
N THR A 85 1.18 4.48 8.41
CA THR A 85 1.12 3.92 7.06
C THR A 85 1.13 2.40 7.11
N ALA A 86 0.11 1.78 6.51
CA ALA A 86 0.04 0.33 6.35
C ALA A 86 0.57 -0.11 4.99
N VAL A 87 0.37 0.70 3.96
CA VAL A 87 0.82 0.40 2.60
C VAL A 87 1.20 1.70 1.90
N VAL A 88 2.24 1.64 1.09
CA VAL A 88 2.67 2.76 0.26
C VAL A 88 2.88 2.28 -1.18
N VAL A 89 2.48 3.12 -2.13
CA VAL A 89 2.75 2.92 -3.56
C VAL A 89 3.31 4.22 -4.12
N ILE A 90 4.47 4.13 -4.77
CA ILE A 90 5.10 5.28 -5.43
C ILE A 90 5.27 4.96 -6.91
N THR A 91 4.79 5.86 -7.76
CA THR A 91 4.96 5.76 -9.20
C THR A 91 5.51 7.07 -9.73
N ALA A 92 6.37 6.99 -10.74
CA ALA A 92 6.90 8.16 -11.42
C ALA A 92 6.89 7.92 -12.93
N SER A 93 6.59 8.96 -13.69
CA SER A 93 6.50 8.92 -15.15
C SER A 93 6.78 10.29 -15.72
N ALA A 94 6.95 10.39 -17.06
CA ALA A 94 7.17 11.66 -17.73
C ALA A 94 6.00 12.63 -17.49
N HIS A 95 4.77 12.13 -17.53
CA HIS A 95 3.56 12.93 -17.35
C HIS A 95 2.68 12.34 -16.22
N ARG A 96 1.93 13.22 -15.54
CA ARG A 96 1.12 12.84 -14.36
C ARG A 96 0.03 11.81 -14.66
N SER A 97 -0.51 11.78 -15.85
CA SER A 97 -1.61 10.90 -16.22
C SER A 97 -1.25 9.42 -16.00
N GLU A 98 -0.07 9.02 -16.47
CA GLU A 98 0.42 7.66 -16.34
C GLU A 98 0.76 7.33 -14.88
N ALA A 99 1.37 8.27 -14.17
CA ALA A 99 1.72 8.08 -12.76
C ALA A 99 0.47 7.87 -11.89
N TYR A 100 -0.59 8.66 -12.10
CA TYR A 100 -1.85 8.47 -11.38
C TYR A 100 -2.54 7.16 -11.73
N ALA A 101 -2.65 6.86 -13.03
CA ALA A 101 -3.32 5.64 -13.48
C ALA A 101 -2.61 4.38 -12.96
N ALA A 102 -1.30 4.35 -13.07
CA ALA A 102 -0.50 3.22 -12.60
C ALA A 102 -0.56 3.07 -11.08
N ASN A 103 -0.51 4.18 -10.34
CA ASN A 103 -0.57 4.14 -8.88
C ASN A 103 -1.88 3.52 -8.42
N ARG A 104 -3.00 3.96 -8.96
CA ARG A 104 -4.31 3.40 -8.64
C ARG A 104 -4.40 1.92 -9.00
N HIS A 105 -3.95 1.54 -10.18
CA HIS A 105 -3.95 0.15 -10.61
C HIS A 105 -3.15 -0.75 -9.68
N ILE A 106 -1.95 -0.29 -9.27
CA ILE A 106 -1.09 -1.05 -8.37
C ILE A 106 -1.76 -1.28 -7.02
N ILE A 107 -2.27 -0.23 -6.39
CA ILE A 107 -2.89 -0.39 -5.06
C ILE A 107 -4.15 -1.25 -5.13
N ASP A 108 -4.95 -1.10 -6.17
CA ASP A 108 -6.14 -1.93 -6.35
C ASP A 108 -5.76 -3.40 -6.48
N ARG A 109 -4.75 -3.73 -7.28
CA ARG A 109 -4.29 -5.11 -7.44
C ARG A 109 -3.70 -5.68 -6.15
N ILE A 110 -2.89 -4.91 -5.43
CA ILE A 110 -2.33 -5.36 -4.15
C ILE A 110 -3.46 -5.70 -3.18
N LYS A 111 -4.45 -4.83 -3.06
CA LYS A 111 -5.56 -5.03 -2.13
C LYS A 111 -6.45 -6.21 -2.49
N HIS A 112 -6.65 -6.47 -3.78
CA HIS A 112 -7.53 -7.56 -4.24
C HIS A 112 -6.81 -8.91 -4.40
N GLU A 113 -5.53 -8.91 -4.74
CA GLU A 113 -4.82 -10.13 -5.16
C GLU A 113 -3.74 -10.60 -4.19
N ALA A 114 -3.07 -9.69 -3.48
CA ALA A 114 -2.00 -10.09 -2.57
C ALA A 114 -2.57 -10.84 -1.35
N PRO A 115 -1.91 -11.92 -0.91
CA PRO A 115 -2.35 -12.71 0.24
C PRO A 115 -2.03 -12.00 1.55
N ILE A 116 -2.78 -10.95 1.83
CA ILE A 116 -2.65 -10.09 3.00
C ILE A 116 -4.04 -9.91 3.62
N TRP A 117 -4.13 -10.12 4.93
CA TRP A 117 -5.37 -10.00 5.70
C TRP A 117 -5.20 -8.97 6.80
N LYS A 118 -6.31 -8.38 7.23
CA LYS A 118 -6.31 -7.42 8.34
C LYS A 118 -7.28 -7.85 9.43
N CYS A 119 -6.91 -7.58 10.67
CA CYS A 119 -7.77 -7.67 11.84
C CYS A 119 -8.02 -6.27 12.38
N GLU A 120 -9.28 -5.87 12.43
CA GLU A 120 -9.68 -4.61 13.04
C GLU A 120 -9.94 -4.81 14.51
N HIS A 121 -9.26 -4.05 15.38
CA HIS A 121 -9.48 -4.05 16.81
C HIS A 121 -10.31 -2.83 17.18
N TYR A 122 -11.45 -3.06 17.86
CA TYR A 122 -12.40 -2.02 18.15
C TYR A 122 -12.31 -1.57 19.61
N ALA A 123 -12.81 -0.35 19.88
CA ALA A 123 -12.80 0.25 21.22
C ALA A 123 -13.59 -0.54 22.25
N ASP A 124 -14.58 -1.34 21.82
CA ASP A 124 -15.37 -2.19 22.71
C ASP A 124 -14.66 -3.49 23.13
N GLY A 125 -13.41 -3.70 22.71
CA GLY A 125 -12.62 -4.87 23.01
C GLY A 125 -12.80 -6.04 22.05
N THR A 126 -13.70 -5.92 21.07
CA THR A 126 -13.87 -6.94 20.03
C THR A 126 -12.92 -6.75 18.87
N SER A 127 -12.73 -7.78 18.06
CA SER A 127 -11.91 -7.74 16.87
C SER A 127 -12.51 -8.58 15.76
N GLU A 128 -12.15 -8.27 14.51
CA GLU A 128 -12.69 -8.95 13.34
C GLU A 128 -11.63 -9.05 12.24
N TRP A 129 -11.38 -10.29 11.79
CA TRP A 129 -10.52 -10.56 10.65
C TRP A 129 -11.29 -10.41 9.34
N GLY A 130 -10.63 -9.88 8.32
CA GLY A 130 -11.20 -9.73 6.99
C GLY A 130 -10.15 -9.62 5.91
N ASN A 131 -10.65 -9.55 4.67
CA ASN A 131 -9.82 -9.31 3.50
C ASN A 131 -9.29 -7.88 3.50
N ASN A 132 -8.15 -7.69 2.81
CA ASN A 132 -7.57 -6.36 2.60
C ASN A 132 -8.28 -5.59 1.46
N CYS A 133 -9.42 -6.07 0.98
CA CYS A 133 -10.18 -5.55 -0.17
C CYS A 133 -11.25 -4.54 0.20
N ASN A 134 -11.22 -3.93 1.36
CA ASN A 134 -12.23 -2.94 1.71
C ASN A 134 -12.13 -1.72 0.80
N PRO A 135 -13.24 -1.30 0.15
CA PRO A 135 -13.27 -0.03 -0.56
C PRO A 135 -13.19 1.12 0.44
N GLY A 136 -12.31 1.99 0.25
CA GLY A 136 -12.21 3.16 1.11
C GLY A 136 -10.86 3.45 1.61
#